data_1a4644c839ac882b6a1ab64286bb02ba
#
_entry.id   1a4644c839ac882b6a1ab64286bb02ba
#
_cell.length_a   1.000
_cell.length_b   1.000
_cell.length_c   1.000
_cell.angle_alpha   90.00
_cell.angle_beta   90.00
_cell.angle_gamma   90.00
#
_symmetry.space_group_name_H-M   'P 1'
#
loop_
_entity.id
_entity.type
_entity.pdbx_description
1 polymer ?
#
loop_
_entity_poly.entity_id
_entity_poly.type
_entity_poly.pdbx_seq_one_letter_code
_entity_poly.pdbx_strand_id
1 'polypeptide(L)'
;MILETRILLIDDSAERVIFLKRILNECGYESVTSCTPTDIILDHVSRFNPEVILIDVFSPSRDTLEQLNTIREVNPRPVVLLSQDDNMQTIEAAFKCGVTAYVSREVTRSQAKPIIDTAMITFASFQSLKNELDEVKEELQQKKIVDKAKGILMSDYDLSEEDANHRLRKFAMDRKRSMSDIANQIIEIQKLKIWEFIVKFSR
;
A
#
# COMPACT_ATOMS: atom_id res chain seq x y z
N MET A 1 -26.02 -12.41 14.29
CA MET A 1 -25.88 -11.47 13.17
C MET A 1 -24.82 -12.07 12.25
N ILE A 2 -25.20 -12.36 11.00
CA ILE A 2 -24.27 -12.89 9.99
C ILE A 2 -23.35 -11.74 9.59
N LEU A 3 -22.05 -11.99 9.58
CA LEU A 3 -21.04 -11.02 9.14
C LEU A 3 -20.65 -11.39 7.69
N GLU A 4 -20.85 -10.48 6.76
CA GLU A 4 -20.50 -10.68 5.34
C GLU A 4 -18.99 -10.71 5.09
N THR A 5 -18.16 -10.50 6.14
CA THR A 5 -16.70 -10.47 6.06
C THR A 5 -16.16 -11.81 5.55
N ARG A 6 -15.48 -11.76 4.42
CA ARG A 6 -14.82 -12.94 3.81
C ARG A 6 -13.44 -13.13 4.42
N ILE A 7 -13.19 -14.31 4.95
CA ILE A 7 -11.93 -14.67 5.60
C ILE A 7 -11.21 -15.73 4.76
N LEU A 8 -9.96 -15.46 4.40
CA LEU A 8 -9.05 -16.45 3.85
C LEU A 8 -8.22 -17.03 5.00
N LEU A 9 -8.44 -18.31 5.32
CA LEU A 9 -7.67 -19.04 6.33
C LEU A 9 -6.54 -19.80 5.65
N ILE A 10 -5.32 -19.64 6.16
CA ILE A 10 -4.11 -20.32 5.66
C ILE A 10 -3.55 -21.17 6.79
N ASP A 11 -3.54 -22.48 6.59
CA ASP A 11 -3.08 -23.46 7.58
C ASP A 11 -2.70 -24.77 6.86
N ASP A 12 -1.68 -25.45 7.33
CA ASP A 12 -1.23 -26.75 6.82
C ASP A 12 -1.90 -27.95 7.49
N SER A 13 -2.63 -27.74 8.59
CA SER A 13 -3.33 -28.75 9.35
C SER A 13 -4.83 -28.76 9.05
N ALA A 14 -5.31 -29.82 8.42
CA ALA A 14 -6.76 -29.99 8.16
C ALA A 14 -7.61 -29.97 9.45
N GLU A 15 -7.09 -30.48 10.54
CA GLU A 15 -7.80 -30.49 11.84
C GLU A 15 -7.93 -29.05 12.40
N ARG A 16 -6.87 -28.27 12.31
CA ARG A 16 -6.90 -26.87 12.76
C ARG A 16 -7.79 -26.01 11.86
N VAL A 17 -7.78 -26.21 10.56
CA VAL A 17 -8.72 -25.57 9.62
C VAL A 17 -10.17 -25.82 10.05
N ILE A 18 -10.54 -27.08 10.35
CA ILE A 18 -11.89 -27.41 10.80
C ILE A 18 -12.22 -26.71 12.13
N PHE A 19 -11.28 -26.72 13.07
CA PHE A 19 -11.42 -26.10 14.38
C PHE A 19 -11.62 -24.56 14.25
N LEU A 20 -10.75 -23.89 13.52
CA LEU A 20 -10.82 -22.44 13.32
C LEU A 20 -12.06 -22.01 12.53
N LYS A 21 -12.43 -22.75 11.49
CA LYS A 21 -13.69 -22.51 10.75
C LYS A 21 -14.90 -22.59 11.68
N ARG A 22 -14.92 -23.57 12.59
CA ARG A 22 -16.01 -23.68 13.58
C ARG A 22 -16.05 -22.45 14.50
N ILE A 23 -14.90 -22.02 15.05
CA ILE A 23 -14.82 -20.82 15.90
C ILE A 23 -15.29 -19.58 15.14
N LEU A 24 -14.84 -19.39 13.90
CA LEU A 24 -15.22 -18.26 13.06
C LEU A 24 -16.72 -18.25 12.77
N ASN A 25 -17.30 -19.40 12.42
CA ASN A 25 -18.75 -19.52 12.20
C ASN A 25 -19.54 -19.21 13.47
N GLU A 26 -19.08 -19.69 14.63
CA GLU A 26 -19.70 -19.37 15.92
C GLU A 26 -19.61 -17.87 16.29
N CYS A 27 -18.63 -17.15 15.71
CA CYS A 27 -18.51 -15.69 15.80
C CYS A 27 -19.34 -14.94 14.76
N GLY A 28 -20.02 -15.65 13.84
CA GLY A 28 -20.88 -15.10 12.80
C GLY A 28 -20.19 -14.89 11.43
N TYR A 29 -18.94 -15.35 11.25
CA TYR A 29 -18.25 -15.34 9.95
C TYR A 29 -18.57 -16.60 9.16
N GLU A 30 -19.48 -16.53 8.22
CA GLU A 30 -19.91 -17.69 7.41
C GLU A 30 -19.08 -17.87 6.13
N SER A 31 -18.49 -16.77 5.61
CA SER A 31 -17.72 -16.78 4.38
C SER A 31 -16.25 -17.02 4.65
N VAL A 32 -15.87 -18.29 4.91
CA VAL A 32 -14.51 -18.70 5.21
C VAL A 32 -14.01 -19.72 4.21
N THR A 33 -13.02 -19.33 3.41
CA THR A 33 -12.26 -20.20 2.50
C THR A 33 -10.90 -20.53 3.09
N SER A 34 -10.30 -21.66 2.71
CA SER A 34 -8.96 -22.03 3.20
C SER A 34 -8.04 -22.53 2.09
N CYS A 35 -6.75 -22.31 2.27
CA CYS A 35 -5.67 -22.86 1.47
C CYS A 35 -4.49 -23.22 2.37
N THR A 36 -3.46 -23.87 1.82
CA THR A 36 -2.23 -24.21 2.53
C THR A 36 -1.17 -23.13 2.37
N PRO A 37 -0.16 -23.03 3.27
CA PRO A 37 0.97 -22.09 3.09
C PRO A 37 1.81 -22.34 1.84
N THR A 38 1.73 -23.54 1.26
CA THR A 38 2.44 -23.94 0.02
C THR A 38 1.71 -23.54 -1.25
N ASP A 39 0.44 -23.12 -1.14
CA ASP A 39 -0.33 -22.62 -2.28
C ASP A 39 0.13 -21.20 -2.66
N ILE A 40 -0.22 -20.76 -3.86
CA ILE A 40 -0.03 -19.37 -4.28
C ILE A 40 -1.12 -18.52 -3.62
N ILE A 41 -0.81 -17.95 -2.48
CA ILE A 41 -1.77 -17.19 -1.66
C ILE A 41 -2.38 -16.03 -2.45
N LEU A 42 -1.60 -15.36 -3.30
CA LEU A 42 -2.06 -14.25 -4.12
C LEU A 42 -3.20 -14.65 -5.09
N ASP A 43 -3.18 -15.87 -5.62
CA ASP A 43 -4.25 -16.40 -6.48
C ASP A 43 -5.55 -16.56 -5.68
N HIS A 44 -5.45 -17.08 -4.46
CA HIS A 44 -6.61 -17.20 -3.56
C HIS A 44 -7.16 -15.82 -3.17
N VAL A 45 -6.29 -14.87 -2.86
CA VAL A 45 -6.68 -13.47 -2.58
C VAL A 45 -7.39 -12.86 -3.78
N SER A 46 -6.87 -13.04 -4.99
CA SER A 46 -7.45 -12.48 -6.20
C SER A 46 -8.83 -13.07 -6.55
N ARG A 47 -9.00 -14.38 -6.36
CA ARG A 47 -10.26 -15.08 -6.69
C ARG A 47 -11.34 -14.90 -5.64
N PHE A 48 -10.98 -15.01 -4.38
CA PHE A 48 -11.93 -14.97 -3.27
C PHE A 48 -12.19 -13.54 -2.78
N ASN A 49 -11.25 -12.63 -3.01
CA ASN A 49 -11.27 -11.23 -2.57
C ASN A 49 -11.60 -11.09 -1.07
N PRO A 50 -10.79 -11.68 -0.16
CA PRO A 50 -11.06 -11.66 1.27
C PRO A 50 -10.91 -10.24 1.85
N GLU A 51 -11.69 -9.91 2.88
CA GLU A 51 -11.52 -8.70 3.67
C GLU A 51 -10.41 -8.86 4.73
N VAL A 52 -10.09 -10.09 5.14
CA VAL A 52 -9.02 -10.39 6.08
C VAL A 52 -8.38 -11.75 5.76
N ILE A 53 -7.08 -11.85 5.97
CA ILE A 53 -6.31 -13.08 5.86
C ILE A 53 -5.95 -13.53 7.29
N LEU A 54 -6.27 -14.74 7.62
CA LEU A 54 -5.91 -15.39 8.89
C LEU A 54 -4.93 -16.53 8.60
N ILE A 55 -3.73 -16.45 9.12
CA ILE A 55 -2.68 -17.45 8.95
C ILE A 55 -2.45 -18.14 10.29
N ASP A 56 -2.53 -19.46 10.31
CA ASP A 56 -2.20 -20.28 11.48
C ASP A 56 -1.08 -21.24 11.13
N VAL A 57 0.10 -20.96 11.64
CA VAL A 57 1.31 -21.76 11.37
C VAL A 57 2.18 -21.80 12.62
N PHE A 58 2.95 -22.87 12.80
CA PHE A 58 3.88 -22.96 13.93
C PHE A 58 4.90 -21.80 13.90
N SER A 59 5.54 -21.60 12.75
CA SER A 59 6.42 -20.46 12.47
C SER A 59 6.30 -20.12 10.98
N PRO A 60 6.16 -18.84 10.60
CA PRO A 60 6.03 -18.47 9.21
C PRO A 60 7.31 -18.78 8.43
N SER A 61 7.17 -19.52 7.33
CA SER A 61 8.29 -19.77 6.43
C SER A 61 8.72 -18.50 5.70
N ARG A 62 9.94 -18.50 5.16
CA ARG A 62 10.42 -17.40 4.32
C ARG A 62 9.50 -17.19 3.11
N ASP A 63 9.08 -18.26 2.46
CA ASP A 63 8.20 -18.19 1.28
C ASP A 63 6.84 -17.59 1.63
N THR A 64 6.28 -17.93 2.79
CA THR A 64 5.05 -17.32 3.30
C THR A 64 5.22 -15.82 3.49
N LEU A 65 6.32 -15.38 4.11
CA LEU A 65 6.60 -13.97 4.33
C LEU A 65 6.82 -13.20 3.00
N GLU A 66 7.49 -13.79 2.01
CA GLU A 66 7.66 -13.20 0.68
C GLU A 66 6.32 -13.05 -0.05
N GLN A 67 5.41 -14.03 0.04
CA GLN A 67 4.07 -13.93 -0.51
C GLN A 67 3.24 -12.83 0.18
N LEU A 68 3.33 -12.70 1.50
CA LEU A 68 2.67 -11.62 2.25
C LEU A 68 3.18 -10.23 1.85
N ASN A 69 4.49 -10.09 1.64
CA ASN A 69 5.05 -8.84 1.15
C ASN A 69 4.49 -8.48 -0.24
N THR A 70 4.36 -9.46 -1.12
CA THR A 70 3.74 -9.26 -2.44
C THR A 70 2.28 -8.82 -2.32
N ILE A 71 1.50 -9.45 -1.44
CA ILE A 71 0.11 -9.08 -1.18
C ILE A 71 0.02 -7.64 -0.65
N ARG A 72 0.91 -7.26 0.28
CA ARG A 72 0.99 -5.89 0.82
C ARG A 72 1.18 -4.83 -0.26
N GLU A 73 1.93 -5.15 -1.33
CA GLU A 73 2.23 -4.23 -2.42
C GLU A 73 1.15 -4.18 -3.49
N VAL A 74 0.64 -5.35 -3.88
CA VAL A 74 -0.26 -5.48 -5.04
C VAL A 74 -1.74 -5.39 -4.65
N ASN A 75 -2.12 -6.02 -3.56
CA ASN A 75 -3.52 -6.10 -3.10
C ASN A 75 -3.58 -6.12 -1.57
N PRO A 76 -3.25 -5.00 -0.89
CA PRO A 76 -3.10 -4.96 0.56
C PRO A 76 -4.39 -5.35 1.29
N ARG A 77 -4.23 -6.24 2.28
CA ARG A 77 -5.30 -6.76 3.15
C ARG A 77 -4.80 -6.83 4.59
N PRO A 78 -5.69 -6.70 5.59
CA PRO A 78 -5.33 -7.00 6.96
C PRO A 78 -4.96 -8.47 7.08
N VAL A 79 -3.82 -8.74 7.72
CA VAL A 79 -3.28 -10.09 7.95
C VAL A 79 -3.15 -10.31 9.44
N VAL A 80 -3.81 -11.35 9.94
CA VAL A 80 -3.64 -11.86 11.31
C VAL A 80 -2.79 -13.11 11.24
N LEU A 81 -1.68 -13.14 11.93
CA LEU A 81 -0.80 -14.29 12.04
C LEU A 81 -0.92 -14.91 13.44
N LEU A 82 -1.40 -16.14 13.50
CA LEU A 82 -1.39 -16.98 14.68
C LEU A 82 -0.15 -17.86 14.61
N SER A 83 0.71 -17.83 15.61
CA SER A 83 1.95 -18.60 15.63
C SER A 83 2.34 -18.95 17.05
N GLN A 84 3.08 -20.06 17.21
CA GLN A 84 3.68 -20.43 18.49
C GLN A 84 5.11 -19.89 18.64
N ASP A 85 5.67 -19.33 17.57
CA ASP A 85 6.99 -18.70 17.57
C ASP A 85 6.90 -17.32 18.24
N ASP A 86 7.55 -17.15 19.38
CA ASP A 86 7.62 -15.90 20.13
C ASP A 86 8.94 -15.13 19.94
N ASN A 87 9.76 -15.57 18.97
CA ASN A 87 11.01 -14.93 18.66
C ASN A 87 10.77 -13.51 18.08
N MET A 88 11.34 -12.51 18.72
CA MET A 88 11.18 -11.11 18.33
C MET A 88 11.62 -10.82 16.89
N GLN A 89 12.64 -11.52 16.40
CA GLN A 89 13.10 -11.37 15.00
C GLN A 89 12.04 -11.88 14.00
N THR A 90 11.39 -13.00 14.31
CA THR A 90 10.29 -13.55 13.50
C THR A 90 9.10 -12.58 13.50
N ILE A 91 8.74 -12.05 14.67
CA ILE A 91 7.66 -11.10 14.83
C ILE A 91 7.95 -9.83 14.01
N GLU A 92 9.15 -9.25 14.13
CA GLU A 92 9.54 -8.07 13.36
C GLU A 92 9.53 -8.33 11.84
N ALA A 93 10.01 -9.50 11.41
CA ALA A 93 10.00 -9.89 10.01
C ALA A 93 8.56 -9.98 9.47
N ALA A 94 7.65 -10.58 10.24
CA ALA A 94 6.24 -10.69 9.90
C ALA A 94 5.58 -9.31 9.72
N PHE A 95 5.79 -8.38 10.67
CA PHE A 95 5.26 -7.00 10.55
C PHE A 95 5.85 -6.25 9.35
N LYS A 96 7.14 -6.42 9.06
CA LYS A 96 7.78 -5.84 7.85
C LYS A 96 7.15 -6.35 6.56
N CYS A 97 6.66 -7.59 6.55
CA CYS A 97 5.97 -8.20 5.41
C CYS A 97 4.47 -7.89 5.34
N GLY A 98 3.92 -7.07 6.26
CA GLY A 98 2.53 -6.60 6.18
C GLY A 98 1.56 -7.30 7.11
N VAL A 99 2.03 -8.12 8.05
CA VAL A 99 1.18 -8.64 9.13
C VAL A 99 0.66 -7.48 9.97
N THR A 100 -0.63 -7.46 10.23
CA THR A 100 -1.32 -6.39 10.98
C THR A 100 -1.46 -6.73 12.45
N ALA A 101 -1.62 -8.02 12.76
CA ALA A 101 -1.67 -8.53 14.14
C ALA A 101 -0.94 -9.86 14.24
N TYR A 102 -0.14 -10.03 15.28
CA TYR A 102 0.58 -11.26 15.61
C TYR A 102 0.06 -11.78 16.95
N VAL A 103 -0.35 -13.04 16.99
CA VAL A 103 -0.89 -13.67 18.20
C VAL A 103 -0.10 -14.94 18.48
N SER A 104 0.62 -14.95 19.60
CA SER A 104 1.52 -16.07 20.00
C SER A 104 0.85 -17.16 20.82
N ARG A 105 -0.47 -17.26 20.81
CA ARG A 105 -1.23 -18.23 21.59
C ARG A 105 -2.38 -18.82 20.80
N GLU A 106 -2.91 -19.95 21.27
CA GLU A 106 -4.15 -20.49 20.73
C GLU A 106 -5.30 -19.49 20.89
N VAL A 107 -6.05 -19.29 19.81
CA VAL A 107 -7.18 -18.37 19.79
C VAL A 107 -8.42 -19.09 20.31
N THR A 108 -9.03 -18.51 21.33
CA THR A 108 -10.33 -18.95 21.84
C THR A 108 -11.46 -18.25 21.08
N ARG A 109 -12.67 -18.82 21.17
CA ARG A 109 -13.89 -18.23 20.60
C ARG A 109 -14.09 -16.75 21.01
N SER A 110 -13.89 -16.45 22.28
CA SER A 110 -14.06 -15.08 22.80
C SER A 110 -13.04 -14.07 22.27
N GLN A 111 -11.88 -14.56 21.80
CA GLN A 111 -10.78 -13.73 21.29
C GLN A 111 -10.82 -13.56 19.78
N ALA A 112 -11.40 -14.51 19.02
CA ALA A 112 -11.34 -14.52 17.57
C ALA A 112 -11.91 -13.22 16.96
N LYS A 113 -13.11 -12.82 17.35
CA LYS A 113 -13.74 -11.60 16.83
C LYS A 113 -12.96 -10.34 17.21
N PRO A 114 -12.60 -10.07 18.49
CA PRO A 114 -11.78 -8.92 18.87
C PRO A 114 -10.46 -8.83 18.11
N ILE A 115 -9.77 -9.93 17.86
CA ILE A 115 -8.51 -9.97 17.13
C ILE A 115 -8.72 -9.52 15.67
N ILE A 116 -9.74 -10.07 14.99
CA ILE A 116 -10.06 -9.74 13.61
C ILE A 116 -10.48 -8.26 13.51
N ASP A 117 -11.40 -7.82 14.37
CA ASP A 117 -11.88 -6.44 14.37
C ASP A 117 -10.72 -5.45 14.60
N THR A 118 -9.84 -5.74 15.57
CA THR A 118 -8.64 -4.92 15.83
C THR A 118 -7.71 -4.88 14.63
N ALA A 119 -7.44 -6.01 13.99
CA ALA A 119 -6.59 -6.06 12.82
C ALA A 119 -7.19 -5.23 11.65
N MET A 120 -8.49 -5.34 11.42
CA MET A 120 -9.18 -4.56 10.37
C MET A 120 -9.13 -3.05 10.65
N ILE A 121 -9.38 -2.62 11.90
CA ILE A 121 -9.32 -1.21 12.30
C ILE A 121 -7.89 -0.67 12.17
N THR A 122 -6.91 -1.41 12.67
CA THR A 122 -5.49 -1.03 12.59
C THR A 122 -5.04 -0.89 11.13
N PHE A 123 -5.42 -1.84 10.29
CA PHE A 123 -5.12 -1.80 8.85
C PHE A 123 -5.74 -0.59 8.17
N ALA A 124 -7.03 -0.32 8.42
CA ALA A 124 -7.74 0.82 7.84
C ALA A 124 -7.09 2.15 8.26
N SER A 125 -6.71 2.30 9.52
CA SER A 125 -6.00 3.48 10.03
C SER A 125 -4.64 3.66 9.36
N PHE A 126 -3.91 2.57 9.16
CA PHE A 126 -2.61 2.60 8.49
C PHE A 126 -2.72 2.99 7.00
N GLN A 127 -3.75 2.47 6.31
CA GLN A 127 -4.02 2.82 4.91
C GLN A 127 -4.41 4.29 4.76
N SER A 128 -5.23 4.82 5.69
CA SER A 128 -5.58 6.25 5.69
C SER A 128 -4.33 7.14 5.82
N LEU A 129 -3.47 6.85 6.80
CA LEU A 129 -2.22 7.59 7.00
C LEU A 129 -1.27 7.49 5.79
N LYS A 130 -1.20 6.33 5.16
CA LYS A 130 -0.39 6.14 3.96
C LYS A 130 -0.91 6.99 2.80
N ASN A 131 -2.22 6.99 2.59
CA ASN A 131 -2.85 7.79 1.53
C ASN A 131 -2.62 9.29 1.76
N GLU A 132 -2.81 9.79 2.98
CA GLU A 132 -2.53 11.18 3.35
C GLU A 132 -1.05 11.55 3.09
N LEU A 133 -0.14 10.65 3.46
CA LEU A 133 1.29 10.87 3.21
C LEU A 133 1.61 10.92 1.71
N ASP A 134 0.99 10.07 0.92
CA ASP A 134 1.23 10.02 -0.53
C ASP A 134 0.62 11.27 -1.21
N GLU A 135 -0.56 11.73 -0.79
CA GLU A 135 -1.17 13.00 -1.24
C GLU A 135 -0.24 14.20 -0.94
N VAL A 136 0.26 14.32 0.30
CA VAL A 136 1.17 15.42 0.69
C VAL A 136 2.47 15.37 -0.12
N LYS A 137 3.00 14.18 -0.39
CA LYS A 137 4.19 14.02 -1.23
C LYS A 137 3.94 14.47 -2.67
N GLU A 138 2.79 14.11 -3.23
CA GLU A 138 2.40 14.54 -4.59
C GLU A 138 2.24 16.05 -4.67
N GLU A 139 1.55 16.68 -3.71
CA GLU A 139 1.41 18.14 -3.64
C GLU A 139 2.78 18.84 -3.56
N LEU A 140 3.67 18.34 -2.69
CA LEU A 140 5.02 18.89 -2.56
C LEU A 140 5.82 18.75 -3.86
N GLN A 141 5.69 17.62 -4.55
CA GLN A 141 6.34 17.37 -5.83
C GLN A 141 5.81 18.34 -6.90
N GLN A 142 4.50 18.50 -7.00
CA GLN A 142 3.87 19.44 -7.92
C GLN A 142 4.32 20.88 -7.66
N LYS A 143 4.36 21.29 -6.39
CA LYS A 143 4.87 22.61 -6.01
C LYS A 143 6.32 22.83 -6.45
N LYS A 144 7.21 21.86 -6.21
CA LYS A 144 8.62 21.92 -6.64
C LYS A 144 8.75 22.07 -8.16
N ILE A 145 7.93 21.36 -8.93
CA ILE A 145 7.92 21.42 -10.40
C ILE A 145 7.49 22.82 -10.86
N VAL A 146 6.42 23.36 -10.27
CA VAL A 146 5.93 24.72 -10.58
C VAL A 146 6.97 25.78 -10.22
N ASP A 147 7.58 25.70 -9.05
CA ASP A 147 8.61 26.66 -8.61
C ASP A 147 9.85 26.61 -9.51
N LYS A 148 10.25 25.42 -9.96
CA LYS A 148 11.35 25.28 -10.93
C LYS A 148 11.00 25.92 -12.28
N ALA A 149 9.78 25.74 -12.79
CA ALA A 149 9.34 26.35 -14.04
C ALA A 149 9.25 27.88 -13.91
N LYS A 150 8.78 28.41 -12.77
CA LYS A 150 8.82 29.85 -12.48
C LYS A 150 10.26 30.39 -12.54
N GLY A 151 11.20 29.69 -11.90
CA GLY A 151 12.62 30.07 -11.94
C GLY A 151 13.18 30.16 -13.37
N ILE A 152 12.81 29.20 -14.24
CA ILE A 152 13.18 29.22 -15.66
C ILE A 152 12.58 30.45 -16.37
N LEU A 153 11.30 30.73 -16.17
CA LEU A 153 10.62 31.88 -16.79
C LEU A 153 11.20 33.20 -16.31
N MET A 154 11.51 33.32 -15.02
CA MET A 154 12.16 34.50 -14.46
C MET A 154 13.53 34.71 -15.08
N SER A 155 14.34 33.67 -15.22
CA SER A 155 15.69 33.77 -15.79
C SER A 155 15.70 34.03 -17.30
N ASP A 156 14.86 33.31 -18.07
CA ASP A 156 14.86 33.38 -19.55
C ASP A 156 14.19 34.66 -20.10
N TYR A 157 13.25 35.23 -19.33
CA TYR A 157 12.41 36.34 -19.80
C TYR A 157 12.44 37.60 -18.90
N ASP A 158 13.33 37.63 -17.92
CA ASP A 158 13.50 38.73 -16.95
C ASP A 158 12.17 39.09 -16.26
N LEU A 159 11.42 38.09 -15.82
CA LEU A 159 10.11 38.25 -15.19
C LEU A 159 10.21 38.31 -13.68
N SER A 160 9.29 39.05 -13.05
CA SER A 160 9.05 38.92 -11.62
C SER A 160 8.43 37.53 -11.30
N GLU A 161 8.52 37.09 -10.03
CA GLU A 161 7.87 35.84 -9.61
C GLU A 161 6.36 35.90 -9.83
N GLU A 162 5.74 37.03 -9.57
CA GLU A 162 4.31 37.24 -9.77
C GLU A 162 3.91 37.10 -11.24
N ASP A 163 4.67 37.73 -12.15
CA ASP A 163 4.45 37.63 -13.60
C ASP A 163 4.66 36.22 -14.12
N ALA A 164 5.71 35.54 -13.67
CA ALA A 164 5.98 34.15 -14.03
C ALA A 164 4.83 33.24 -13.59
N ASN A 165 4.34 33.41 -12.36
CA ASN A 165 3.20 32.66 -11.84
C ASN A 165 1.91 32.95 -12.62
N HIS A 166 1.65 34.23 -12.92
CA HIS A 166 0.49 34.65 -13.71
C HIS A 166 0.50 34.03 -15.11
N ARG A 167 1.64 34.08 -15.80
CA ARG A 167 1.81 33.50 -17.14
C ARG A 167 1.61 31.97 -17.10
N LEU A 168 2.20 31.28 -16.12
CA LEU A 168 2.06 29.84 -15.98
C LEU A 168 0.58 29.45 -15.78
N ARG A 169 -0.12 30.19 -14.91
CA ARG A 169 -1.54 29.97 -14.64
C ARG A 169 -2.41 30.23 -15.88
N LYS A 170 -2.15 31.30 -16.61
CA LYS A 170 -2.84 31.63 -17.87
C LYS A 170 -2.67 30.52 -18.91
N PHE A 171 -1.43 30.03 -19.11
CA PHE A 171 -1.16 28.92 -20.03
C PHE A 171 -1.87 27.64 -19.62
N ALA A 172 -1.94 27.34 -18.32
CA ALA A 172 -2.67 26.18 -17.80
C ALA A 172 -4.17 26.28 -18.12
N MET A 173 -4.77 27.45 -17.86
CA MET A 173 -6.18 27.71 -18.16
C MET A 173 -6.48 27.63 -19.67
N ASP A 174 -5.70 28.29 -20.50
CA ASP A 174 -5.90 28.33 -21.96
C ASP A 174 -5.82 26.94 -22.60
N ARG A 175 -5.00 26.06 -22.05
CA ARG A 175 -4.81 24.70 -22.53
C ARG A 175 -5.62 23.63 -21.78
N LYS A 176 -6.40 24.03 -20.79
CA LYS A 176 -7.18 23.13 -19.91
C LYS A 176 -6.31 22.02 -19.31
N ARG A 177 -5.12 22.37 -18.83
CA ARG A 177 -4.15 21.49 -18.18
C ARG A 177 -3.82 21.99 -16.78
N SER A 178 -3.23 21.11 -15.95
CA SER A 178 -2.73 21.53 -14.64
C SER A 178 -1.51 22.46 -14.76
N MET A 179 -1.26 23.27 -13.72
CA MET A 179 -0.05 24.08 -13.67
C MET A 179 1.22 23.22 -13.67
N SER A 180 1.18 22.04 -13.04
CA SER A 180 2.29 21.09 -13.01
C SER A 180 2.58 20.49 -14.39
N ASP A 181 1.56 20.22 -15.22
CA ASP A 181 1.76 19.73 -16.59
C ASP A 181 2.47 20.78 -17.46
N ILE A 182 2.03 22.04 -17.38
CA ILE A 182 2.66 23.14 -18.10
C ILE A 182 4.09 23.38 -17.59
N ALA A 183 4.29 23.33 -16.30
CA ALA A 183 5.60 23.45 -15.68
C ALA A 183 6.57 22.36 -16.15
N ASN A 184 6.12 21.11 -16.23
CA ASN A 184 6.92 20.01 -16.78
C ASN A 184 7.31 20.26 -18.24
N GLN A 185 6.40 20.73 -19.09
CA GLN A 185 6.70 21.08 -20.49
C GLN A 185 7.78 22.15 -20.58
N ILE A 186 7.71 23.20 -19.76
CA ILE A 186 8.72 24.26 -19.72
C ILE A 186 10.10 23.70 -19.33
N ILE A 187 10.14 22.85 -18.30
CA ILE A 187 11.37 22.21 -17.83
C ILE A 187 11.97 21.31 -18.93
N GLU A 188 11.14 20.56 -19.65
CA GLU A 188 11.61 19.70 -20.76
C GLU A 188 12.18 20.53 -21.92
N ILE A 189 11.51 21.59 -22.32
CA ILE A 189 12.01 22.50 -23.37
C ILE A 189 13.35 23.10 -22.96
N GLN A 190 13.51 23.50 -21.70
CA GLN A 190 14.78 24.06 -21.21
C GLN A 190 15.91 23.02 -21.24
N LYS A 191 15.62 21.75 -20.91
CA LYS A 191 16.62 20.67 -21.03
C LYS A 191 17.07 20.48 -22.48
N LEU A 192 16.15 20.54 -23.45
CA LEU A 192 16.48 20.40 -24.86
C LEU A 192 17.36 21.55 -25.36
N LYS A 193 17.06 22.82 -24.97
CA LYS A 193 17.91 23.96 -25.29
C LYS A 193 19.34 23.80 -24.75
N ILE A 194 19.47 23.37 -23.50
CA ILE A 194 20.78 23.10 -22.89
C ILE A 194 21.52 21.98 -23.62
N TRP A 195 20.84 20.91 -24.02
CA TRP A 195 21.41 19.81 -24.75
C TRP A 195 21.94 20.25 -26.15
N GLU A 196 21.16 21.01 -26.90
CA GLU A 196 21.58 21.57 -28.19
C GLU A 196 22.81 22.47 -28.04
N PHE A 197 22.86 23.27 -26.96
CA PHE A 197 24.04 24.09 -26.66
C PHE A 197 25.28 23.24 -26.38
N ILE A 198 25.18 22.22 -25.54
CA ILE A 198 26.29 21.32 -25.19
C ILE A 198 26.81 20.59 -26.43
N VAL A 199 25.92 20.04 -27.26
CA VAL A 199 26.33 19.33 -28.48
C VAL A 199 27.03 20.23 -29.48
N LYS A 200 26.62 21.52 -29.56
CA LYS A 200 27.21 22.50 -30.46
C LYS A 200 28.64 22.94 -30.06
N PHE A 201 28.96 22.88 -28.76
CA PHE A 201 30.29 23.27 -28.24
C PHE A 201 31.19 22.06 -27.94
N SER A 202 30.73 20.83 -28.14
CA SER A 202 31.54 19.60 -27.99
C SER A 202 32.12 19.10 -29.33
N ARG A 203 31.96 19.88 -30.39
CA ARG A 203 32.63 19.73 -31.68
C ARG A 203 33.68 20.84 -31.88
#